data_0fd6f184e87ef05e41fdeaf108cf72c8
#
_entry.id   0fd6f184e87ef05e41fdeaf108cf72c8
#
_cell.length_a   1.000
_cell.length_b   1.000
_cell.length_c   1.000
_cell.angle_alpha   90.00
_cell.angle_beta   90.00
_cell.angle_gamma   90.00
#
_symmetry.space_group_name_H-M   'P 1'
#
loop_
_entity.id
_entity.type
_entity.pdbx_description
1 polymer ?
#
loop_
_entity_poly.entity_id
_entity_poly.type
_entity_poly.pdbx_seq_one_letter_code
_entity_poly.pdbx_strand_id
1 'polypeptide(L)'
;HDKLLKENVAIKALSFTTIYGMNLCEDGLDLTNWREDLKKPMYKFGPENVDDIIKFVKEKKPLNPVFVDCTASYDLPERYLDIINAGMSIATPNKRANSMNIDFYRELRRTANKMNRRFLYETNVGAGLPIIDTLQNLYKSGDKLESFNGIMSGSLSYIFGKLDEGVPFSKAVLEAKELRYTEPDPRDDLNGMDVARKALIIARESGYDIEL
;
A
#
# COMPACT_ATOMS: atom_id res chain seq x y z
N HIS A 1 7.93 18.12 2.88
CA HIS A 1 9.22 18.24 3.59
C HIS A 1 9.22 19.48 4.49
N ASP A 2 9.01 20.68 3.96
CA ASP A 2 9.12 21.94 4.71
C ASP A 2 8.14 22.07 5.89
N LYS A 3 6.93 21.50 5.77
CA LYS A 3 5.99 21.46 6.89
C LYS A 3 6.52 20.61 8.04
N LEU A 4 7.11 19.45 7.73
CA LEU A 4 7.66 18.54 8.73
C LEU A 4 8.91 19.12 9.41
N LEU A 5 9.73 19.86 8.67
CA LEU A 5 10.89 20.56 9.25
C LEU A 5 10.46 21.59 10.31
N LYS A 6 9.33 22.25 10.12
CA LYS A 6 8.75 23.17 11.14
C LYS A 6 8.33 22.46 12.43
N GLU A 7 8.01 21.17 12.31
CA GLU A 7 7.68 20.28 13.45
C GLU A 7 8.92 19.53 13.98
N ASN A 8 10.13 19.95 13.62
CA ASN A 8 11.38 19.27 13.95
C ASN A 8 11.47 17.83 13.46
N VAL A 9 10.77 17.49 12.37
CA VAL A 9 10.83 16.20 11.72
C VAL A 9 11.54 16.32 10.37
N ALA A 10 12.72 15.70 10.26
CA ALA A 10 13.47 15.60 9.00
C ALA A 10 13.23 14.22 8.36
N ILE A 11 12.77 14.21 7.12
CA ILE A 11 12.68 13.01 6.29
C ILE A 11 13.81 13.06 5.26
N LYS A 12 14.57 11.98 5.18
CA LYS A 12 15.68 11.80 4.24
C LYS A 12 15.34 10.65 3.30
N ALA A 13 15.23 10.90 2.01
CA ALA A 13 15.08 9.86 1.02
C ALA A 13 16.44 9.24 0.73
N LEU A 14 16.65 7.98 1.09
CA LEU A 14 17.92 7.27 0.88
C LEU A 14 17.91 6.47 -0.42
N SER A 15 16.73 6.00 -0.84
CA SER A 15 16.56 5.26 -2.08
C SER A 15 15.19 5.52 -2.68
N PHE A 16 15.10 5.44 -4.01
CA PHE A 16 13.85 5.16 -4.70
C PHE A 16 14.09 4.24 -5.89
N THR A 17 13.10 3.38 -6.11
CA THR A 17 13.13 2.34 -7.13
C THR A 17 11.89 2.47 -8.02
N THR A 18 12.09 2.31 -9.30
CA THR A 18 11.04 2.28 -10.33
C THR A 18 11.27 1.13 -11.27
N ILE A 19 10.39 0.95 -12.27
CA ILE A 19 10.58 -0.02 -13.36
C ILE A 19 11.83 0.28 -14.22
N TYR A 20 12.45 1.46 -14.08
CA TYR A 20 13.66 1.82 -14.81
C TYR A 20 14.94 1.47 -14.04
N GLY A 21 14.85 1.37 -12.73
CA GLY A 21 15.98 1.07 -11.86
C GLY A 21 15.89 1.74 -10.50
N MET A 22 17.00 1.78 -9.80
CA MET A 22 17.12 2.25 -8.42
C MET A 22 18.20 3.33 -8.31
N ASN A 23 17.90 4.33 -7.49
CA ASN A 23 18.89 5.27 -6.95
C ASN A 23 19.03 5.04 -5.45
N LEU A 24 20.25 5.03 -4.94
CA LEU A 24 20.61 4.78 -3.55
C LEU A 24 21.73 5.71 -3.12
N CYS A 25 21.55 6.47 -2.05
CA CYS A 25 22.53 7.41 -1.53
C CYS A 25 22.47 7.50 0.00
N GLU A 26 23.60 7.28 0.67
CA GLU A 26 23.70 7.35 2.14
C GLU A 26 23.45 8.76 2.68
N ASP A 27 23.94 9.77 1.96
CA ASP A 27 23.77 11.17 2.34
C ASP A 27 22.40 11.75 2.06
N GLY A 28 21.54 10.94 1.41
CA GLY A 28 20.22 11.32 0.95
C GLY A 28 20.18 11.81 -0.48
N LEU A 29 19.10 11.51 -1.15
CA LEU A 29 18.84 11.92 -2.52
C LEU A 29 18.29 13.34 -2.54
N ASP A 30 18.80 14.16 -3.44
CA ASP A 30 18.18 15.44 -3.76
C ASP A 30 16.88 15.19 -4.53
N LEU A 31 15.76 15.61 -3.96
CA LEU A 31 14.45 15.41 -4.57
C LEU A 31 14.02 16.59 -5.45
N THR A 32 14.87 17.60 -5.66
CA THR A 32 14.53 18.77 -6.46
C THR A 32 14.22 18.38 -7.91
N ASN A 33 15.04 17.49 -8.48
CA ASN A 33 14.91 17.00 -9.85
C ASN A 33 14.52 15.51 -9.93
N TRP A 34 13.84 15.00 -8.93
CA TRP A 34 13.55 13.55 -8.79
C TRP A 34 12.97 12.89 -10.05
N ARG A 35 12.14 13.62 -10.84
CA ARG A 35 11.54 13.07 -12.07
C ARG A 35 12.55 12.80 -13.17
N GLU A 36 13.58 13.63 -13.29
CA GLU A 36 14.66 13.43 -14.26
C GLU A 36 15.64 12.36 -13.77
N ASP A 37 15.91 12.34 -12.46
CA ASP A 37 16.78 11.34 -11.85
C ASP A 37 16.19 9.93 -11.95
N LEU A 38 14.88 9.78 -11.89
CA LEU A 38 14.18 8.50 -12.13
C LEU A 38 14.39 7.96 -13.55
N LYS A 39 14.66 8.83 -14.54
CA LYS A 39 14.96 8.42 -15.91
C LYS A 39 16.41 7.97 -16.10
N LYS A 40 17.28 8.27 -15.14
CA LYS A 40 18.71 7.96 -15.16
C LYS A 40 19.11 7.23 -13.87
N PRO A 41 18.62 6.00 -13.65
CA PRO A 41 18.90 5.27 -12.43
C PRO A 41 20.39 4.92 -12.32
N MET A 42 20.91 4.90 -11.09
CA MET A 42 22.29 4.49 -10.79
C MET A 42 22.46 2.97 -10.99
N TYR A 43 21.40 2.21 -10.69
CA TYR A 43 21.36 0.76 -10.82
C TYR A 43 20.21 0.37 -11.75
N LYS A 44 20.40 -0.67 -12.55
CA LYS A 44 19.32 -1.24 -13.38
C LYS A 44 18.22 -1.81 -12.49
N PHE A 45 17.00 -1.85 -13.00
CA PHE A 45 15.90 -2.54 -12.33
C PHE A 45 16.18 -4.05 -12.29
N GLY A 46 15.96 -4.65 -11.12
CA GLY A 46 16.07 -6.09 -10.90
C GLY A 46 15.50 -6.47 -9.54
N PRO A 47 15.15 -7.75 -9.33
CA PRO A 47 14.66 -8.24 -8.04
C PRO A 47 15.69 -8.04 -6.93
N GLU A 48 16.97 -7.99 -7.26
CA GLU A 48 18.09 -7.72 -6.37
C GLU A 48 18.05 -6.32 -5.73
N ASN A 49 17.31 -5.36 -6.29
CA ASN A 49 17.24 -4.02 -5.72
C ASN A 49 16.70 -4.00 -4.28
N VAL A 50 15.80 -4.93 -3.94
CA VAL A 50 15.30 -5.06 -2.56
C VAL A 50 16.42 -5.60 -1.65
N ASP A 51 17.22 -6.54 -2.14
CA ASP A 51 18.35 -7.11 -1.39
C ASP A 51 19.43 -6.06 -1.16
N ASP A 52 19.70 -5.20 -2.14
CA ASP A 52 20.64 -4.09 -2.01
C ASP A 52 20.17 -3.07 -0.96
N ILE A 53 18.87 -2.75 -0.93
CA ILE A 53 18.29 -1.88 0.10
C ILE A 53 18.41 -2.54 1.48
N ILE A 54 18.11 -3.82 1.59
CA ILE A 54 18.23 -4.59 2.84
C ILE A 54 19.68 -4.59 3.32
N LYS A 55 20.62 -4.88 2.42
CA LYS A 55 22.06 -4.86 2.72
C LYS A 55 22.50 -3.48 3.20
N PHE A 56 22.14 -2.45 2.46
CA PHE A 56 22.45 -1.06 2.80
C PHE A 56 21.95 -0.70 4.22
N VAL A 57 20.69 -1.01 4.54
CA VAL A 57 20.13 -0.71 5.87
C VAL A 57 20.84 -1.48 6.99
N LYS A 58 21.21 -2.75 6.76
CA LYS A 58 21.95 -3.55 7.73
C LYS A 58 23.36 -3.02 7.99
N GLU A 59 24.05 -2.54 6.95
CA GLU A 59 25.40 -2.00 7.02
C GLU A 59 25.44 -0.59 7.61
N LYS A 60 24.57 0.30 7.13
CA LYS A 60 24.58 1.72 7.49
C LYS A 60 23.76 2.09 8.70
N LYS A 61 22.79 1.23 9.05
CA LYS A 61 21.90 1.38 10.23
C LYS A 61 21.28 2.77 10.35
N PRO A 62 20.62 3.28 9.30
CA PRO A 62 19.99 4.59 9.34
C PRO A 62 18.97 4.67 10.48
N LEU A 63 18.76 5.88 11.01
CA LEU A 63 17.81 6.10 12.09
C LEU A 63 16.38 5.96 11.57
N ASN A 64 15.58 5.12 12.23
CA ASN A 64 14.16 4.90 11.92
C ASN A 64 13.86 4.68 10.41
N PRO A 65 14.47 3.68 9.77
CA PRO A 65 14.26 3.47 8.35
C PRO A 65 12.82 3.01 8.06
N VAL A 66 12.25 3.58 7.01
CA VAL A 66 10.91 3.24 6.52
C VAL A 66 11.01 2.84 5.05
N PHE A 67 10.50 1.68 4.73
CA PHE A 67 10.29 1.23 3.36
C PHE A 67 8.88 1.64 2.91
N VAL A 68 8.79 2.41 1.84
CA VAL A 68 7.51 2.87 1.28
C VAL A 68 7.25 2.11 -0.02
N ASP A 69 6.23 1.24 -0.03
CA ASP A 69 5.80 0.55 -1.25
C ASP A 69 4.55 1.23 -1.82
N CYS A 70 4.72 1.95 -2.92
CA CYS A 70 3.62 2.56 -3.69
C CYS A 70 3.33 1.80 -4.99
N THR A 71 3.74 0.53 -5.08
CA THR A 71 3.57 -0.28 -6.28
C THR A 71 2.25 -1.05 -6.28
N ALA A 72 1.88 -1.56 -7.46
CA ALA A 72 0.85 -2.60 -7.61
C ALA A 72 1.48 -4.01 -7.74
N SER A 73 2.75 -4.17 -7.35
CA SER A 73 3.49 -5.43 -7.47
C SER A 73 2.81 -6.56 -6.70
N TYR A 74 2.84 -7.74 -7.27
CA TYR A 74 2.41 -8.99 -6.62
C TYR A 74 3.53 -9.61 -5.79
N ASP A 75 4.78 -9.47 -6.22
CA ASP A 75 5.94 -10.17 -5.66
C ASP A 75 6.59 -9.38 -4.50
N LEU A 76 6.60 -8.05 -4.59
CA LEU A 76 7.24 -7.20 -3.57
C LEU A 76 6.69 -7.42 -2.15
N PRO A 77 5.37 -7.59 -1.93
CA PRO A 77 4.82 -7.89 -0.61
C PRO A 77 5.33 -9.19 0.02
N GLU A 78 5.75 -10.18 -0.77
CA GLU A 78 6.36 -11.42 -0.26
C GLU A 78 7.70 -11.16 0.46
N ARG A 79 8.37 -10.05 0.13
CA ARG A 79 9.63 -9.61 0.73
C ARG A 79 9.45 -8.77 2.00
N TYR A 80 8.22 -8.49 2.43
CA TYR A 80 7.97 -7.62 3.60
C TYR A 80 8.54 -8.20 4.90
N LEU A 81 8.54 -9.51 5.07
CA LEU A 81 9.17 -10.16 6.22
C LEU A 81 10.68 -9.89 6.26
N ASP A 82 11.37 -9.97 5.12
CA ASP A 82 12.80 -9.69 5.03
C ASP A 82 13.10 -8.22 5.33
N ILE A 83 12.27 -7.33 4.81
CA ILE A 83 12.38 -5.87 5.02
C ILE A 83 12.22 -5.52 6.50
N ILE A 84 11.20 -6.07 7.17
CA ILE A 84 10.98 -5.87 8.61
C ILE A 84 12.13 -6.47 9.43
N ASN A 85 12.59 -7.67 9.10
CA ASN A 85 13.71 -8.33 9.77
C ASN A 85 15.04 -7.56 9.56
N ALA A 86 15.16 -6.78 8.50
CA ALA A 86 16.28 -5.86 8.31
C ALA A 86 16.20 -4.59 9.19
N GLY A 87 15.12 -4.40 9.92
CA GLY A 87 14.93 -3.29 10.83
C GLY A 87 14.18 -2.10 10.25
N MET A 88 13.49 -2.27 9.13
CA MET A 88 12.66 -1.22 8.52
C MET A 88 11.20 -1.34 8.94
N SER A 89 10.54 -0.20 9.16
CA SER A 89 9.08 -0.11 9.14
C SER A 89 8.59 -0.08 7.70
N ILE A 90 7.33 -0.45 7.47
CA ILE A 90 6.72 -0.42 6.13
C ILE A 90 5.50 0.50 6.14
N ALA A 91 5.35 1.30 5.08
CA ALA A 91 4.15 2.06 4.79
C ALA A 91 3.70 1.76 3.35
N THR A 92 2.44 1.34 3.14
CA THR A 92 2.02 0.87 1.82
C THR A 92 0.52 1.03 1.54
N PRO A 93 0.12 1.50 0.34
CA PRO A 93 -1.21 1.33 -0.22
C PRO A 93 -1.44 -0.05 -0.85
N ASN A 94 -0.38 -0.87 -1.06
CA ASN A 94 -0.49 -2.17 -1.70
C ASN A 94 -1.27 -3.15 -0.79
N LYS A 95 -2.44 -3.58 -1.26
CA LYS A 95 -3.34 -4.45 -0.50
C LYS A 95 -2.88 -5.90 -0.43
N ARG A 96 -1.91 -6.28 -1.27
CA ARG A 96 -1.52 -7.68 -1.47
C ARG A 96 -1.12 -8.37 -0.17
N ALA A 97 -0.21 -7.78 0.61
CA ALA A 97 0.26 -8.36 1.87
C ALA A 97 -0.90 -8.66 2.85
N ASN A 98 -1.91 -7.78 2.87
CA ASN A 98 -3.07 -7.92 3.75
C ASN A 98 -4.15 -8.88 3.19
N SER A 99 -4.04 -9.29 1.92
CA SER A 99 -4.94 -10.23 1.26
C SER A 99 -4.28 -11.55 0.84
N MET A 100 -3.03 -11.80 1.23
CA MET A 100 -2.38 -13.11 1.14
C MET A 100 -3.02 -14.08 2.14
N ASN A 101 -2.56 -15.35 2.13
CA ASN A 101 -3.06 -16.34 3.08
C ASN A 101 -2.95 -15.85 4.54
N ILE A 102 -3.80 -16.38 5.40
CA ILE A 102 -3.93 -15.92 6.78
C ILE A 102 -2.64 -16.12 7.60
N ASP A 103 -1.84 -17.14 7.28
CA ASP A 103 -0.60 -17.41 7.98
C ASP A 103 0.43 -16.33 7.71
N PHE A 104 0.59 -15.90 6.45
CA PHE A 104 1.44 -14.76 6.09
C PHE A 104 0.97 -13.46 6.74
N TYR A 105 -0.36 -13.19 6.70
CA TYR A 105 -0.94 -12.02 7.34
C TYR A 105 -0.60 -11.94 8.83
N ARG A 106 -0.71 -13.06 9.55
CA ARG A 106 -0.38 -13.17 10.98
C ARG A 106 1.12 -13.05 11.24
N GLU A 107 1.92 -13.74 10.42
CA GLU A 107 3.38 -13.74 10.56
C GLU A 107 3.96 -12.33 10.37
N LEU A 108 3.46 -11.58 9.38
CA LEU A 108 3.88 -10.21 9.12
C LEU A 108 3.67 -9.31 10.35
N ARG A 109 2.51 -9.42 11.01
CA ARG A 109 2.19 -8.66 12.22
C ARG A 109 3.02 -9.09 13.42
N ARG A 110 3.19 -10.38 13.61
CA ARG A 110 4.04 -10.93 14.69
C ARG A 110 5.48 -10.46 14.51
N THR A 111 6.00 -10.53 13.30
CA THR A 111 7.38 -10.09 12.98
C THR A 111 7.53 -8.59 13.20
N ALA A 112 6.59 -7.78 12.74
CA ALA A 112 6.62 -6.33 12.97
C ALA A 112 6.64 -6.00 14.47
N ASN A 113 5.77 -6.62 15.26
CA ASN A 113 5.73 -6.44 16.70
C ASN A 113 7.03 -6.91 17.39
N LYS A 114 7.53 -8.10 17.05
CA LYS A 114 8.79 -8.66 17.58
C LYS A 114 9.99 -7.75 17.31
N MET A 115 10.05 -7.19 16.11
CA MET A 115 11.14 -6.30 15.68
C MET A 115 10.92 -4.84 16.14
N ASN A 116 9.83 -4.54 16.83
CA ASN A 116 9.41 -3.17 17.19
C ASN A 116 9.41 -2.25 15.95
N ARG A 117 8.81 -2.73 14.87
CA ARG A 117 8.64 -2.00 13.61
C ARG A 117 7.15 -1.84 13.31
N ARG A 118 6.81 -0.79 12.56
CA ARG A 118 5.43 -0.52 12.15
C ARG A 118 5.17 -1.04 10.75
N PHE A 119 4.00 -1.65 10.57
CA PHE A 119 3.43 -1.98 9.27
C PHE A 119 2.18 -1.12 9.11
N LEU A 120 2.26 -0.09 8.27
CA LEU A 120 1.23 0.94 8.09
C LEU A 120 0.58 0.79 6.70
N TYR A 121 -0.72 0.65 6.66
CA TYR A 121 -1.51 0.36 5.46
C TYR A 121 -2.90 1.03 5.47
N GLU A 122 -3.02 2.19 6.10
CA GLU A 122 -4.28 2.94 6.22
C GLU A 122 -5.00 3.08 4.88
N THR A 123 -4.25 3.44 3.83
CA THR A 123 -4.80 3.68 2.49
C THR A 123 -5.20 2.41 1.73
N ASN A 124 -5.08 1.23 2.32
CA ASN A 124 -5.59 -0.02 1.73
C ASN A 124 -7.11 0.01 1.60
N VAL A 125 -7.82 0.67 2.54
CA VAL A 125 -9.27 0.82 2.51
C VAL A 125 -9.64 2.26 2.84
N GLY A 126 -10.57 2.83 2.07
CA GLY A 126 -11.11 4.16 2.35
C GLY A 126 -10.23 5.33 1.90
N ALA A 127 -9.20 5.09 1.07
CA ALA A 127 -8.28 6.11 0.58
C ALA A 127 -7.66 6.95 1.72
N GLY A 128 -8.01 8.21 1.86
CA GLY A 128 -7.52 9.11 2.93
C GLY A 128 -8.37 9.11 4.20
N LEU A 129 -9.41 8.29 4.29
CA LEU A 129 -10.23 8.17 5.49
C LEU A 129 -9.54 7.27 6.53
N PRO A 130 -9.61 7.59 7.84
CA PRO A 130 -8.99 6.79 8.90
C PRO A 130 -9.84 5.56 9.24
N ILE A 131 -9.92 4.59 8.33
CA ILE A 131 -10.73 3.38 8.50
C ILE A 131 -10.00 2.33 9.35
N ILE A 132 -8.76 2.00 8.96
CA ILE A 132 -7.97 0.94 9.60
C ILE A 132 -7.59 1.32 11.02
N ASP A 133 -7.07 2.53 11.22
CA ASP A 133 -6.68 3.02 12.54
C ASP A 133 -7.89 3.09 13.49
N THR A 134 -9.04 3.55 12.99
CA THR A 134 -10.29 3.60 13.76
C THR A 134 -10.73 2.19 14.19
N LEU A 135 -10.78 1.22 13.26
CA LEU A 135 -11.13 -0.17 13.57
C LEU A 135 -10.18 -0.78 14.60
N GLN A 136 -8.88 -0.60 14.41
CA GLN A 136 -7.87 -1.12 15.34
C GLN A 136 -8.01 -0.53 16.74
N ASN A 137 -8.30 0.75 16.86
CA ASN A 137 -8.48 1.42 18.14
C ASN A 137 -9.75 0.95 18.85
N LEU A 138 -10.88 0.81 18.14
CA LEU A 138 -12.11 0.25 18.68
C LEU A 138 -11.93 -1.20 19.14
N TYR A 139 -11.33 -2.04 18.29
CA TYR A 139 -11.05 -3.43 18.63
C TYR A 139 -10.15 -3.59 19.87
N LYS A 140 -9.05 -2.81 19.94
CA LYS A 140 -8.15 -2.79 21.11
C LYS A 140 -8.84 -2.29 22.38
N SER A 141 -9.89 -1.49 22.26
CA SER A 141 -10.72 -1.02 23.39
C SER A 141 -11.76 -2.05 23.82
N GLY A 142 -11.81 -3.21 23.18
CA GLY A 142 -12.76 -4.28 23.48
C GLY A 142 -14.09 -4.21 22.75
N ASP A 143 -14.23 -3.27 21.82
CA ASP A 143 -15.40 -3.15 20.94
C ASP A 143 -15.37 -4.22 19.82
N LYS A 144 -16.49 -4.46 19.17
CA LYS A 144 -16.65 -5.46 18.11
C LYS A 144 -17.43 -4.88 16.95
N LEU A 145 -16.96 -5.17 15.73
CA LEU A 145 -17.70 -4.85 14.52
C LEU A 145 -18.91 -5.80 14.40
N GLU A 146 -20.13 -5.27 14.46
CA GLU A 146 -21.36 -6.03 14.27
C GLU A 146 -21.75 -6.14 12.79
N SER A 147 -21.60 -5.05 12.04
CA SER A 147 -21.88 -5.02 10.60
C SER A 147 -21.09 -3.92 9.91
N PHE A 148 -20.86 -4.11 8.63
CA PHE A 148 -20.23 -3.11 7.77
C PHE A 148 -21.07 -2.95 6.50
N ASN A 149 -21.45 -1.70 6.20
CA ASN A 149 -22.11 -1.32 4.95
C ASN A 149 -21.38 -0.11 4.37
N GLY A 150 -21.02 -0.18 3.10
CA GLY A 150 -20.32 0.91 2.46
C GLY A 150 -20.02 0.69 1.00
N ILE A 151 -19.73 1.78 0.30
CA ILE A 151 -19.27 1.77 -1.08
C ILE A 151 -17.74 1.81 -1.06
N MET A 152 -17.11 0.74 -1.56
CA MET A 152 -15.67 0.58 -1.54
C MET A 152 -15.01 0.76 -2.91
N SER A 153 -15.80 1.02 -3.97
CA SER A 153 -15.33 1.26 -5.33
C SER A 153 -16.05 2.46 -5.94
N GLY A 154 -15.30 3.49 -6.26
CA GLY A 154 -15.83 4.68 -6.95
C GLY A 154 -16.25 4.37 -8.39
N SER A 155 -15.50 3.56 -9.12
CA SER A 155 -15.79 3.13 -10.49
C SER A 155 -17.11 2.35 -10.56
N LEU A 156 -17.28 1.35 -9.70
CA LEU A 156 -18.52 0.56 -9.65
C LEU A 156 -19.70 1.41 -9.20
N SER A 157 -19.51 2.29 -8.21
CA SER A 157 -20.57 3.21 -7.77
C SER A 157 -21.08 4.09 -8.92
N TYR A 158 -20.16 4.62 -9.73
CA TYR A 158 -20.52 5.41 -10.90
C TYR A 158 -21.30 4.58 -11.94
N ILE A 159 -20.76 3.41 -12.30
CA ILE A 159 -21.36 2.52 -13.31
C ILE A 159 -22.77 2.09 -12.86
N PHE A 160 -22.95 1.64 -11.61
CA PHE A 160 -24.26 1.23 -11.13
C PHE A 160 -25.23 2.40 -10.98
N GLY A 161 -24.76 3.58 -10.58
CA GLY A 161 -25.58 4.80 -10.58
C GLY A 161 -26.11 5.14 -11.96
N LYS A 162 -25.30 4.99 -13.02
CA LYS A 162 -25.74 5.15 -14.41
C LYS A 162 -26.76 4.11 -14.84
N LEU A 163 -26.64 2.88 -14.36
CA LEU A 163 -27.66 1.84 -14.60
C LEU A 163 -29.00 2.21 -13.97
N ASP A 164 -28.99 2.73 -12.75
CA ASP A 164 -30.20 3.19 -12.05
C ASP A 164 -30.87 4.37 -12.80
N GLU A 165 -30.09 5.19 -13.53
CA GLU A 165 -30.58 6.23 -14.44
C GLU A 165 -31.11 5.65 -15.78
N GLY A 166 -31.05 4.34 -16.00
CA GLY A 166 -31.51 3.66 -17.22
C GLY A 166 -30.49 3.66 -18.36
N VAL A 167 -29.23 4.03 -18.09
CA VAL A 167 -28.16 3.96 -19.11
C VAL A 167 -27.73 2.49 -19.31
N PRO A 168 -27.62 2.00 -20.57
CA PRO A 168 -27.14 0.64 -20.83
C PRO A 168 -25.75 0.38 -20.23
N PHE A 169 -25.54 -0.82 -19.68
CA PHE A 169 -24.30 -1.20 -18.98
C PHE A 169 -23.03 -0.91 -19.80
N SER A 170 -22.99 -1.34 -21.05
CA SER A 170 -21.83 -1.11 -21.92
C SER A 170 -21.53 0.39 -22.11
N LYS A 171 -22.56 1.23 -22.20
CA LYS A 171 -22.41 2.68 -22.32
C LYS A 171 -21.88 3.30 -21.02
N ALA A 172 -22.41 2.88 -19.87
CA ALA A 172 -21.96 3.32 -18.56
C ALA A 172 -20.48 2.97 -18.30
N VAL A 173 -20.05 1.77 -18.71
CA VAL A 173 -18.63 1.34 -18.59
C VAL A 173 -17.72 2.17 -19.49
N LEU A 174 -18.11 2.42 -20.74
CA LEU A 174 -17.33 3.25 -21.67
C LEU A 174 -17.21 4.69 -21.16
N GLU A 175 -18.29 5.28 -20.68
CA GLU A 175 -18.30 6.61 -20.10
C GLU A 175 -17.38 6.70 -18.86
N ALA A 176 -17.46 5.72 -17.96
CA ALA A 176 -16.58 5.63 -16.79
C ALA A 176 -15.10 5.56 -17.20
N LYS A 177 -14.77 4.82 -18.26
CA LYS A 177 -13.42 4.73 -18.80
C LYS A 177 -12.94 6.05 -19.40
N GLU A 178 -13.75 6.72 -20.19
CA GLU A 178 -13.44 8.04 -20.78
C GLU A 178 -13.19 9.09 -19.70
N LEU A 179 -13.96 9.05 -18.61
CA LEU A 179 -13.80 9.91 -17.43
C LEU A 179 -12.62 9.52 -16.55
N ARG A 180 -11.92 8.43 -16.87
CA ARG A 180 -10.80 7.87 -16.09
C ARG A 180 -11.19 7.46 -14.66
N TYR A 181 -12.40 6.98 -14.47
CA TYR A 181 -12.87 6.43 -13.21
C TYR A 181 -12.51 4.95 -13.05
N THR A 182 -12.25 4.26 -14.15
CA THR A 182 -11.81 2.87 -14.16
C THR A 182 -10.29 2.77 -14.37
N GLU A 183 -9.74 1.60 -14.09
CA GLU A 183 -8.41 1.18 -14.54
C GLU A 183 -8.36 1.21 -16.09
N PRO A 184 -7.17 1.17 -16.71
CA PRO A 184 -7.03 1.14 -18.17
C PRO A 184 -7.86 0.03 -18.85
N ASP A 185 -7.96 -1.13 -18.19
CA ASP A 185 -8.90 -2.19 -18.51
C ASP A 185 -10.04 -2.21 -17.48
N PRO A 186 -11.27 -1.78 -17.83
CA PRO A 186 -12.40 -1.76 -16.90
C PRO A 186 -12.76 -3.13 -16.30
N ARG A 187 -12.31 -4.24 -16.92
CA ARG A 187 -12.53 -5.59 -16.40
C ARG A 187 -11.84 -5.79 -15.04
N ASP A 188 -10.77 -5.06 -14.78
CA ASP A 188 -10.06 -5.11 -13.49
C ASP A 188 -10.90 -4.52 -12.35
N ASP A 189 -11.75 -3.52 -12.65
CA ASP A 189 -12.74 -3.01 -11.70
C ASP A 189 -13.95 -3.94 -11.59
N LEU A 190 -14.44 -4.41 -12.74
CA LEU A 190 -15.68 -5.20 -12.84
C LEU A 190 -15.54 -6.61 -12.26
N ASN A 191 -14.34 -7.17 -12.17
CA ASN A 191 -14.10 -8.47 -11.56
C ASN A 191 -14.32 -8.49 -10.03
N GLY A 192 -14.46 -7.31 -9.39
CA GLY A 192 -14.74 -7.15 -7.98
C GLY A 192 -13.60 -7.49 -7.03
N MET A 193 -12.43 -7.88 -7.52
CA MET A 193 -11.30 -8.32 -6.69
C MET A 193 -10.76 -7.23 -5.78
N ASP A 194 -10.76 -5.96 -6.20
CA ASP A 194 -10.33 -4.85 -5.35
C ASP A 194 -11.30 -4.66 -4.18
N VAL A 195 -12.60 -4.76 -4.43
CA VAL A 195 -13.64 -4.68 -3.40
C VAL A 195 -13.55 -5.87 -2.44
N ALA A 196 -13.37 -7.07 -2.99
CA ALA A 196 -13.22 -8.29 -2.18
C ALA A 196 -12.00 -8.21 -1.25
N ARG A 197 -10.86 -7.72 -1.73
CA ARG A 197 -9.66 -7.48 -0.90
C ARG A 197 -9.92 -6.45 0.20
N LYS A 198 -10.61 -5.37 -0.11
CA LYS A 198 -10.97 -4.36 0.90
C LYS A 198 -11.88 -4.94 1.98
N ALA A 199 -12.90 -5.70 1.60
CA ALA A 199 -13.79 -6.38 2.53
C ALA A 199 -13.03 -7.41 3.41
N LEU A 200 -12.13 -8.19 2.80
CA LEU A 200 -11.25 -9.11 3.52
C LEU A 200 -10.39 -8.39 4.57
N ILE A 201 -9.79 -7.26 4.19
CA ILE A 201 -8.95 -6.47 5.11
C ILE A 201 -9.77 -5.98 6.29
N ILE A 202 -10.96 -5.42 6.07
CA ILE A 202 -11.85 -4.96 7.15
C ILE A 202 -12.20 -6.13 8.07
N ALA A 203 -12.58 -7.28 7.52
CA ALA A 203 -12.93 -8.46 8.31
C ALA A 203 -11.73 -8.93 9.17
N ARG A 204 -10.53 -9.00 8.60
CA ARG A 204 -9.32 -9.39 9.34
C ARG A 204 -8.95 -8.38 10.43
N GLU A 205 -9.08 -7.09 10.17
CA GLU A 205 -8.88 -6.05 11.19
C GLU A 205 -9.93 -6.11 12.31
N SER A 206 -11.08 -6.72 12.05
CA SER A 206 -12.15 -6.97 13.02
C SER A 206 -12.05 -8.34 13.70
N GLY A 207 -10.94 -9.05 13.50
CA GLY A 207 -10.63 -10.32 14.18
C GLY A 207 -11.17 -11.57 13.51
N TYR A 208 -11.68 -11.50 12.28
CA TYR A 208 -12.17 -12.68 11.54
C TYR A 208 -11.04 -13.33 10.73
N ASP A 209 -10.86 -14.63 10.93
CA ASP A 209 -9.88 -15.44 10.21
C ASP A 209 -10.51 -16.03 8.94
N ILE A 210 -10.57 -15.24 7.89
CA ILE A 210 -11.16 -15.64 6.61
C ILE A 210 -10.15 -15.47 5.47
N GLU A 211 -10.40 -16.18 4.38
CA GLU A 211 -9.64 -16.13 3.13
C GLU A 211 -10.46 -15.45 2.03
N LEU A 212 -9.76 -15.05 0.94
CA LEU A 212 -10.36 -14.40 -0.23
C LEU A 212 -11.03 -15.43 -1.14
#